data_bf90341538d36310ae6b526f1087bcdc
#
_entry.id   bf90341538d36310ae6b526f1087bcdc
#
_cell.length_a   1.000
_cell.length_b   1.000
_cell.length_c   1.000
_cell.angle_alpha   90.00
_cell.angle_beta   90.00
_cell.angle_gamma   90.00
#
_symmetry.space_group_name_H-M   'P 1'
#
loop_
_entity.id
_entity.type
_entity.pdbx_description
1 polymer ?
#
loop_
_entity_poly.entity_id
_entity_poly.type
_entity_poly.pdbx_seq_one_letter_code
_entity_poly.pdbx_strand_id
1 'polypeptide(L)'
;QSQPVSGCGPLAAALVAGRAGLDVILADEDFLIGGRLNQESFSLDDEAGSAFAASSYEELNNLPNMRIMTRTTVIGAFDHGIYGMVERVADHLKVPADGQPRQRLWRVYSQSALLCAGATERSIAFENNDRPGIMLAGAMRAYANRWATAVGDRIAIFANNDEVKRFKIP
;
A
#
# COMPACT_ATOMS: atom_id res chain seq x y z
N GLN A 1 -11.60 -4.18 22.36
CA GLN A 1 -10.16 -4.32 22.01
C GLN A 1 -10.02 -3.99 20.54
N SER A 2 -9.50 -2.79 20.24
CA SER A 2 -9.18 -2.36 18.89
C SER A 2 -8.05 -3.24 18.36
N GLN A 3 -8.33 -4.04 17.34
CA GLN A 3 -7.30 -4.81 16.65
C GLN A 3 -6.42 -3.85 15.84
N PRO A 4 -5.10 -4.09 15.77
CA PRO A 4 -4.24 -3.26 14.94
C PRO A 4 -4.66 -3.35 13.48
N VAL A 5 -4.99 -2.22 12.89
CA VAL A 5 -5.38 -2.11 11.50
C VAL A 5 -4.11 -2.17 10.65
N SER A 6 -3.97 -3.23 9.88
CA SER A 6 -2.86 -3.32 8.91
C SER A 6 -3.11 -2.33 7.77
N GLY A 7 -2.15 -1.44 7.49
CA GLY A 7 -2.21 -0.48 6.40
C GLY A 7 -2.09 0.99 6.82
N CYS A 8 -2.44 1.34 8.07
CA CYS A 8 -2.25 2.71 8.59
C CYS A 8 -0.83 2.97 9.12
N GLY A 9 -0.03 1.92 9.37
CA GLY A 9 1.30 2.04 9.99
C GLY A 9 2.23 3.05 9.32
N PRO A 10 2.45 3.00 8.00
CA PRO A 10 3.34 3.96 7.33
C PRO A 10 2.85 5.40 7.44
N LEU A 11 1.53 5.62 7.26
CA LEU A 11 0.93 6.95 7.34
C LEU A 11 1.01 7.53 8.76
N ALA A 12 0.62 6.75 9.76
CA ALA A 12 0.68 7.18 11.15
C ALA A 12 2.11 7.51 11.57
N ALA A 13 3.08 6.68 11.21
CA ALA A 13 4.49 6.93 11.50
C ALA A 13 5.02 8.19 10.80
N ALA A 14 4.67 8.38 9.53
CA ALA A 14 5.06 9.55 8.75
C ALA A 14 4.45 10.84 9.33
N LEU A 15 3.17 10.82 9.74
CA LEU A 15 2.50 11.94 10.39
C LEU A 15 3.19 12.32 11.71
N VAL A 16 3.48 11.34 12.56
CA VAL A 16 4.17 11.58 13.83
C VAL A 16 5.55 12.19 13.61
N ALA A 17 6.34 11.60 12.71
CA ALA A 17 7.69 12.06 12.41
C ALA A 17 7.70 13.44 11.73
N GLY A 18 6.82 13.64 10.74
CA GLY A 18 6.70 14.91 10.02
C GLY A 18 6.26 16.05 10.92
N ARG A 19 5.24 15.84 11.77
CA ARG A 19 4.79 16.81 12.78
C ARG A 19 5.86 17.13 13.81
N ALA A 20 6.75 16.18 14.11
CA ALA A 20 7.89 16.39 15.00
C ALA A 20 9.06 17.15 14.32
N GLY A 21 8.94 17.50 13.04
CA GLY A 21 9.94 18.25 12.29
C GLY A 21 11.11 17.41 11.78
N LEU A 22 10.98 16.07 11.75
CA LEU A 22 12.02 15.22 11.17
C LEU A 22 11.90 15.23 9.64
N ASP A 23 13.04 15.17 8.95
CA ASP A 23 13.10 14.97 7.51
C ASP A 23 12.72 13.53 7.18
N VAL A 24 11.62 13.33 6.46
CA VAL A 24 11.05 12.00 6.19
C VAL A 24 10.89 11.77 4.69
N ILE A 25 11.32 10.59 4.25
CA ILE A 25 10.97 10.03 2.93
C ILE A 25 9.98 8.90 3.15
N LEU A 26 8.77 9.05 2.63
CA LEU A 26 7.75 8.00 2.59
C LEU A 26 7.71 7.40 1.18
N ALA A 27 8.15 6.16 1.03
CA ALA A 27 8.13 5.43 -0.24
C ALA A 27 7.03 4.36 -0.22
N ASP A 28 6.24 4.32 -1.29
CA ASP A 28 5.20 3.31 -1.52
C ASP A 28 5.27 2.82 -2.97
N GLU A 29 5.17 1.52 -3.18
CA GLU A 29 5.17 0.93 -4.52
C GLU A 29 3.90 1.21 -5.31
N ASP A 30 2.81 1.53 -4.63
CA ASP A 30 1.54 1.89 -5.24
C ASP A 30 1.55 3.36 -5.72
N PHE A 31 0.60 3.70 -6.58
CA PHE A 31 0.36 5.08 -7.01
C PHE A 31 -0.50 5.87 -5.99
N LEU A 32 -1.17 5.17 -5.06
CA LEU A 32 -1.90 5.73 -3.93
C LEU A 32 -1.31 5.20 -2.64
N ILE A 33 -0.92 6.09 -1.74
CA ILE A 33 -0.50 5.70 -0.40
C ILE A 33 -1.70 5.23 0.43
N GLY A 34 -1.42 4.39 1.44
CA GLY A 34 -2.45 3.88 2.35
C GLY A 34 -2.65 2.36 2.27
N GLY A 35 -2.12 1.71 1.24
CA GLY A 35 -2.14 0.25 1.13
C GLY A 35 -3.56 -0.32 1.29
N ARG A 36 -3.75 -1.20 2.29
CA ARG A 36 -5.05 -1.86 2.57
C ARG A 36 -6.17 -0.91 2.98
N LEU A 37 -5.89 0.30 3.45
CA LEU A 37 -6.90 1.33 3.72
C LEU A 37 -7.75 1.64 2.47
N ASN A 38 -7.15 1.57 1.30
CA ASN A 38 -7.81 1.82 0.02
C ASN A 38 -8.65 0.63 -0.48
N GLN A 39 -8.56 -0.52 0.19
CA GLN A 39 -9.16 -1.78 -0.26
C GLN A 39 -10.18 -2.36 0.73
N GLU A 40 -10.18 -1.88 1.96
CA GLU A 40 -11.03 -2.41 3.03
C GLU A 40 -12.13 -1.42 3.41
N SER A 41 -13.32 -1.95 3.68
CA SER A 41 -14.47 -1.17 4.15
C SER A 41 -14.50 -1.13 5.67
N PHE A 42 -13.49 -0.55 6.30
CA PHE A 42 -13.52 -0.31 7.75
C PHE A 42 -13.37 1.19 8.08
N SER A 43 -13.80 1.57 9.26
CA SER A 43 -13.67 2.93 9.76
C SER A 43 -12.57 3.00 10.82
N LEU A 44 -11.83 4.11 10.81
CA LEU A 44 -10.93 4.54 11.87
C LEU A 44 -11.58 5.76 12.54
N ASP A 45 -11.93 5.68 13.81
CA ASP A 45 -12.59 6.78 14.55
C ASP A 45 -13.78 7.39 13.78
N ASP A 46 -14.65 6.52 13.23
CA ASP A 46 -15.80 6.86 12.40
C ASP A 46 -15.50 7.40 10.98
N GLU A 47 -14.23 7.56 10.61
CA GLU A 47 -13.81 7.91 9.25
C GLU A 47 -13.51 6.68 8.41
N ALA A 48 -13.91 6.67 7.13
CA ALA A 48 -13.55 5.59 6.21
C ALA A 48 -12.03 5.53 6.03
N GLY A 49 -11.46 4.32 6.01
CA GLY A 49 -10.01 4.13 5.89
C GLY A 49 -9.40 4.83 4.67
N SER A 50 -10.10 4.86 3.54
CA SER A 50 -9.69 5.59 2.34
C SER A 50 -9.71 7.12 2.53
N ALA A 51 -10.66 7.65 3.30
CA ALA A 51 -10.72 9.07 3.63
C ALA A 51 -9.55 9.45 4.55
N PHE A 52 -9.28 8.64 5.57
CA PHE A 52 -8.08 8.82 6.42
C PHE A 52 -6.78 8.78 5.61
N ALA A 53 -6.65 7.89 4.62
CA ALA A 53 -5.48 7.85 3.74
C ALA A 53 -5.35 9.13 2.91
N ALA A 54 -6.46 9.64 2.39
CA ALA A 54 -6.49 10.88 1.61
C ALA A 54 -6.13 12.11 2.44
N SER A 55 -6.76 12.28 3.62
CA SER A 55 -6.48 13.39 4.53
C SER A 55 -5.05 13.37 5.04
N SER A 56 -4.53 12.17 5.36
CA SER A 56 -3.13 11.99 5.73
C SER A 56 -2.17 12.37 4.61
N TYR A 57 -2.49 12.01 3.37
CA TYR A 57 -1.68 12.39 2.21
C TYR A 57 -1.62 13.91 2.04
N GLU A 58 -2.76 14.59 2.13
CA GLU A 58 -2.82 16.05 2.02
C GLU A 58 -2.01 16.73 3.11
N GLU A 59 -2.14 16.29 4.36
CA GLU A 59 -1.36 16.84 5.46
C GLU A 59 0.15 16.64 5.24
N LEU A 60 0.57 15.41 4.93
CA LEU A 60 1.98 15.08 4.71
C LEU A 60 2.58 15.85 3.52
N ASN A 61 1.81 16.02 2.44
CA ASN A 61 2.26 16.75 1.26
C ASN A 61 2.44 18.25 1.50
N ASN A 62 1.79 18.80 2.53
CA ASN A 62 1.92 20.19 2.92
C ASN A 62 3.08 20.46 3.91
N LEU A 63 3.71 19.41 4.45
CA LEU A 63 4.85 19.54 5.35
C LEU A 63 6.15 19.75 4.54
N PRO A 64 6.93 20.78 4.84
CA PRO A 64 8.17 21.11 4.08
C PRO A 64 9.29 20.08 4.27
N ASN A 65 9.24 19.30 5.35
CA ASN A 65 10.21 18.25 5.72
C ASN A 65 9.78 16.84 5.26
N MET A 66 8.74 16.76 4.43
CA MET A 66 8.24 15.49 3.91
C MET A 66 8.52 15.33 2.42
N ARG A 67 8.92 14.13 2.03
CA ARG A 67 9.00 13.71 0.63
C ARG A 67 8.23 12.42 0.44
N ILE A 68 7.12 12.50 -0.29
CA ILE A 68 6.30 11.33 -0.64
C ILE A 68 6.74 10.83 -2.02
N MET A 69 7.06 9.55 -2.11
CA MET A 69 7.50 8.88 -3.34
C MET A 69 6.59 7.69 -3.60
N THR A 70 5.53 7.92 -4.38
CA THR A 70 4.65 6.86 -4.88
C THR A 70 5.31 6.13 -6.05
N ARG A 71 4.79 4.94 -6.43
CA ARG A 71 5.36 4.09 -7.49
C ARG A 71 6.83 3.77 -7.27
N THR A 72 7.27 3.75 -6.00
CA THR A 72 8.67 3.61 -5.63
C THR A 72 8.88 2.40 -4.75
N THR A 73 9.62 1.44 -5.25
CA THR A 73 9.93 0.19 -4.56
C THR A 73 11.31 0.25 -3.92
N VAL A 74 11.41 -0.05 -2.64
CA VAL A 74 12.69 -0.26 -1.96
C VAL A 74 13.22 -1.64 -2.36
N ILE A 75 14.32 -1.67 -3.10
CA ILE A 75 14.92 -2.89 -3.67
C ILE A 75 16.05 -3.47 -2.82
N GLY A 76 16.54 -2.72 -1.85
CA GLY A 76 17.62 -3.18 -0.98
C GLY A 76 17.92 -2.24 0.16
N ALA A 77 18.40 -2.83 1.25
CA ALA A 77 19.00 -2.14 2.38
C ALA A 77 20.47 -2.59 2.47
N PHE A 78 21.36 -1.64 2.57
CA PHE A 78 22.80 -1.86 2.55
C PHE A 78 23.42 -1.29 3.82
N ASP A 79 24.71 -1.56 4.02
CA ASP A 79 25.44 -1.06 5.17
C ASP A 79 25.40 0.48 5.25
N HIS A 80 25.60 1.00 6.45
CA HIS A 80 25.67 2.44 6.75
C HIS A 80 24.37 3.23 6.45
N GLY A 81 23.21 2.57 6.57
CA GLY A 81 21.92 3.23 6.39
C GLY A 81 21.63 3.64 4.94
N ILE A 82 22.15 2.88 3.98
CA ILE A 82 21.92 3.10 2.55
C ILE A 82 20.75 2.24 2.07
N TYR A 83 19.80 2.87 1.38
CA TYR A 83 18.66 2.20 0.77
C TYR A 83 18.63 2.46 -0.73
N GLY A 84 18.51 1.40 -1.52
CA GLY A 84 18.26 1.48 -2.95
C GLY A 84 16.76 1.49 -3.22
N MET A 85 16.30 2.44 -4.03
CA MET A 85 14.89 2.53 -4.40
C MET A 85 14.75 2.73 -5.90
N VAL A 86 13.76 2.10 -6.52
CA VAL A 86 13.41 2.27 -7.93
C VAL A 86 12.06 2.97 -8.03
N GLU A 87 12.08 4.18 -8.56
CA GLU A 87 10.89 4.96 -8.89
C GLU A 87 10.45 4.67 -10.33
N ARG A 88 9.22 4.26 -10.54
CA ARG A 88 8.60 4.09 -11.86
C ARG A 88 8.03 5.42 -12.34
N VAL A 89 8.88 6.26 -12.95
CA VAL A 89 8.53 7.63 -13.33
C VAL A 89 7.52 7.63 -14.48
N ALA A 90 7.80 6.89 -15.54
CA ALA A 90 6.98 6.84 -16.75
C ALA A 90 6.72 5.43 -17.27
N ASP A 91 7.07 4.38 -16.52
CA ASP A 91 6.83 2.99 -16.93
C ASP A 91 5.34 2.66 -17.12
N HIS A 92 4.47 3.35 -16.39
CA HIS A 92 3.02 3.20 -16.48
C HIS A 92 2.41 3.94 -17.68
N LEU A 93 3.20 4.73 -18.40
CA LEU A 93 2.75 5.48 -19.58
C LEU A 93 3.06 4.70 -20.85
N LYS A 94 2.09 4.63 -21.75
CA LYS A 94 2.29 4.02 -23.08
C LYS A 94 3.38 4.75 -23.87
N VAL A 95 3.37 6.07 -23.83
CA VAL A 95 4.35 6.95 -24.47
C VAL A 95 4.81 7.97 -23.44
N PRO A 96 6.04 7.84 -22.88
CA PRO A 96 6.63 8.88 -22.06
C PRO A 96 6.87 10.18 -22.84
N ALA A 97 6.96 11.30 -22.14
CA ALA A 97 7.40 12.55 -22.74
C ALA A 97 8.87 12.49 -23.16
N ASP A 98 9.27 13.32 -24.13
CA ASP A 98 10.65 13.38 -24.61
C ASP A 98 11.61 13.70 -23.45
N GLY A 99 12.66 12.89 -23.33
CA GLY A 99 13.65 13.02 -22.27
C GLY A 99 13.19 12.54 -20.89
N GLN A 100 11.95 12.09 -20.73
CA GLN A 100 11.47 11.55 -19.46
C GLN A 100 11.98 10.10 -19.26
N PRO A 101 12.70 9.82 -18.16
CA PRO A 101 13.14 8.46 -17.87
C PRO A 101 11.95 7.56 -17.54
N ARG A 102 12.01 6.29 -17.91
CA ARG A 102 10.99 5.32 -17.49
C ARG A 102 11.09 5.02 -16.01
N GLN A 103 12.31 4.84 -15.54
CA GLN A 103 12.63 4.54 -14.14
C GLN A 103 13.78 5.43 -13.67
N ARG A 104 13.82 5.64 -12.35
CA ARG A 104 14.91 6.35 -11.69
C ARG A 104 15.38 5.53 -10.49
N LEU A 105 16.69 5.29 -10.44
CA LEU A 105 17.31 4.69 -9.27
C LEU A 105 17.70 5.78 -8.28
N TRP A 106 17.24 5.62 -7.04
CA TRP A 106 17.58 6.47 -5.91
C TRP A 106 18.51 5.72 -4.97
N ARG A 107 19.54 6.40 -4.51
CA ARG A 107 20.34 6.01 -3.38
C ARG A 107 20.02 6.95 -2.22
N VAL A 108 19.37 6.41 -1.20
CA VAL A 108 18.93 7.17 -0.04
C VAL A 108 19.83 6.84 1.14
N TYR A 109 20.28 7.87 1.84
CA TYR A 109 21.02 7.75 3.09
C TYR A 109 20.08 8.15 4.23
N SER A 110 19.91 7.27 5.20
CA SER A 110 18.99 7.50 6.31
C SER A 110 19.62 7.07 7.63
N GLN A 111 19.39 7.85 8.68
CA GLN A 111 19.80 7.51 10.05
C GLN A 111 18.93 6.38 10.63
N SER A 112 17.67 6.34 10.24
CA SER A 112 16.71 5.33 10.69
C SER A 112 15.74 4.99 9.56
N ALA A 113 15.28 3.75 9.52
CA ALA A 113 14.25 3.31 8.60
C ALA A 113 13.18 2.53 9.34
N LEU A 114 11.92 2.78 8.98
CA LEU A 114 10.78 2.04 9.47
C LEU A 114 10.19 1.21 8.33
N LEU A 115 10.21 -0.11 8.48
CA LEU A 115 9.65 -1.04 7.51
C LEU A 115 8.19 -1.31 7.84
N CYS A 116 7.29 -0.85 6.98
CA CYS A 116 5.85 -1.02 7.10
C CYS A 116 5.26 -1.69 5.84
N ALA A 117 5.95 -2.66 5.29
CA ALA A 117 5.60 -3.31 4.02
C ALA A 117 4.34 -4.20 4.09
N GLY A 118 3.72 -4.35 5.27
CA GLY A 118 2.55 -5.20 5.46
C GLY A 118 2.88 -6.68 5.36
N ALA A 119 1.90 -7.47 4.91
CA ALA A 119 2.04 -8.90 4.71
C ALA A 119 1.34 -9.34 3.42
N THR A 120 1.97 -10.22 2.69
CA THR A 120 1.40 -10.84 1.49
C THR A 120 0.63 -12.08 1.87
N GLU A 121 -0.61 -12.19 1.40
CA GLU A 121 -1.40 -13.41 1.52
C GLU A 121 -0.75 -14.55 0.73
N ARG A 122 -0.79 -15.75 1.28
CA ARG A 122 -0.37 -16.96 0.57
C ARG A 122 -1.59 -17.78 0.16
N SER A 123 -1.58 -18.25 -1.07
CA SER A 123 -2.58 -19.20 -1.55
C SER A 123 -2.49 -20.51 -0.75
N ILE A 124 -3.63 -21.03 -0.34
CA ILE A 124 -3.74 -22.37 0.22
C ILE A 124 -3.69 -23.38 -0.93
N ALA A 125 -2.83 -24.38 -0.83
CA ALA A 125 -2.72 -25.41 -1.83
C ALA A 125 -3.89 -26.41 -1.71
N PHE A 126 -4.62 -26.57 -2.80
CA PHE A 126 -5.67 -27.59 -2.98
C PHE A 126 -5.77 -27.97 -4.46
N GLU A 127 -6.45 -29.05 -4.76
CA GLU A 127 -6.60 -29.52 -6.13
C GLU A 127 -7.24 -28.47 -7.02
N ASN A 128 -6.63 -28.20 -8.18
CA ASN A 128 -7.07 -27.22 -9.19
C ASN A 128 -7.07 -25.74 -8.69
N ASN A 129 -6.25 -25.39 -7.72
CA ASN A 129 -6.13 -24.01 -7.21
C ASN A 129 -5.54 -23.02 -8.22
N ASP A 130 -5.08 -23.50 -9.36
CA ASP A 130 -4.52 -22.74 -10.50
C ASP A 130 -5.55 -22.38 -11.56
N ARG A 131 -6.82 -22.78 -11.38
CA ARG A 131 -7.87 -22.48 -12.36
C ARG A 131 -8.31 -21.03 -12.33
N PRO A 132 -8.75 -20.47 -13.48
CA PRO A 132 -9.38 -19.16 -13.52
C PRO A 132 -10.54 -19.05 -12.54
N GLY A 133 -10.64 -17.91 -11.87
CA GLY A 133 -11.66 -17.64 -10.84
C GLY A 133 -11.22 -17.97 -9.42
N ILE A 134 -10.04 -18.57 -9.23
CA ILE A 134 -9.44 -18.80 -7.92
C ILE A 134 -8.44 -17.69 -7.65
N MET A 135 -8.64 -16.92 -6.58
CA MET A 135 -7.80 -15.80 -6.23
C MET A 135 -7.71 -15.59 -4.72
N LEU A 136 -6.75 -14.79 -4.29
CA LEU A 136 -6.60 -14.41 -2.90
C LEU A 136 -7.77 -13.54 -2.44
N ALA A 137 -8.18 -13.69 -1.18
CA ALA A 137 -9.28 -12.92 -0.60
C ALA A 137 -9.02 -11.40 -0.62
N GLY A 138 -7.78 -10.97 -0.36
CA GLY A 138 -7.37 -9.57 -0.47
C GLY A 138 -7.46 -9.01 -1.88
N ALA A 139 -7.11 -9.81 -2.89
CA ALA A 139 -7.25 -9.41 -4.29
C ALA A 139 -8.72 -9.18 -4.65
N MET A 140 -9.61 -10.06 -4.21
CA MET A 140 -11.04 -9.93 -4.44
C MET A 140 -11.62 -8.68 -3.79
N ARG A 141 -11.24 -8.37 -2.54
CA ARG A 141 -11.62 -7.12 -1.87
C ARG A 141 -11.14 -5.89 -2.63
N ALA A 142 -9.92 -5.93 -3.15
CA ALA A 142 -9.37 -4.86 -3.96
C ALA A 142 -10.18 -4.64 -5.23
N TYR A 143 -10.57 -5.72 -5.94
CA TYR A 143 -11.43 -5.60 -7.10
C TYR A 143 -12.77 -4.95 -6.77
N ALA A 144 -13.43 -5.41 -5.70
CA ALA A 144 -14.73 -4.87 -5.30
C ALA A 144 -14.65 -3.43 -4.79
N ASN A 145 -13.78 -3.17 -3.80
CA ASN A 145 -13.81 -1.91 -3.06
C ASN A 145 -13.01 -0.78 -3.72
N ARG A 146 -11.88 -1.11 -4.37
CA ARG A 146 -11.02 -0.11 -5.00
C ARG A 146 -11.34 0.11 -6.47
N TRP A 147 -11.76 -0.95 -7.16
CA TRP A 147 -11.95 -0.93 -8.61
C TRP A 147 -13.41 -1.06 -9.02
N ALA A 148 -14.35 -1.18 -8.05
CA ALA A 148 -15.79 -1.37 -8.29
C ALA A 148 -16.09 -2.48 -9.30
N THR A 149 -15.30 -3.58 -9.25
CA THR A 149 -15.37 -4.68 -10.19
C THR A 149 -15.84 -5.94 -9.48
N ALA A 150 -16.96 -6.50 -9.91
CA ALA A 150 -17.45 -7.79 -9.44
C ALA A 150 -16.59 -8.91 -10.03
N VAL A 151 -16.12 -9.82 -9.20
CA VAL A 151 -15.32 -10.99 -9.61
C VAL A 151 -16.17 -12.24 -9.86
N GLY A 152 -17.47 -12.17 -9.60
CA GLY A 152 -18.45 -13.24 -9.84
C GLY A 152 -19.74 -13.04 -9.06
N ASP A 153 -20.79 -13.75 -9.45
CA ASP A 153 -22.13 -13.68 -8.83
C ASP A 153 -22.25 -14.54 -7.56
N ARG A 154 -21.40 -15.54 -7.45
CA ARG A 154 -21.34 -16.46 -6.30
C ARG A 154 -19.90 -16.67 -5.89
N ILE A 155 -19.65 -16.55 -4.60
CA ILE A 155 -18.30 -16.59 -4.04
C ILE A 155 -18.27 -17.66 -2.95
N ALA A 156 -17.25 -18.53 -3.02
CA ALA A 156 -16.89 -19.44 -1.95
C ALA A 156 -15.54 -18.97 -1.37
N ILE A 157 -15.43 -18.90 -0.05
CA ILE A 157 -14.22 -18.47 0.62
C ILE A 157 -13.68 -19.64 1.44
N PHE A 158 -12.41 -19.98 1.22
CA PHE A 158 -11.67 -20.96 1.99
C PHE A 158 -10.48 -20.28 2.64
N ALA A 159 -10.43 -20.25 3.95
CA ALA A 159 -9.39 -19.58 4.72
C ALA A 159 -9.10 -20.31 6.02
N ASN A 160 -7.90 -20.11 6.55
CA ASN A 160 -7.44 -20.68 7.81
C ASN A 160 -7.42 -19.66 8.97
N ASN A 161 -8.01 -18.48 8.76
CA ASN A 161 -8.07 -17.41 9.74
C ASN A 161 -9.38 -16.63 9.70
N ASP A 162 -9.57 -15.70 10.62
CA ASP A 162 -10.80 -14.92 10.77
C ASP A 162 -10.96 -13.75 9.76
N GLU A 163 -10.04 -13.57 8.84
CA GLU A 163 -10.13 -12.56 7.76
C GLU A 163 -11.41 -12.73 6.92
N VAL A 164 -11.92 -13.95 6.83
CA VAL A 164 -13.20 -14.28 6.16
C VAL A 164 -14.37 -13.49 6.73
N LYS A 165 -14.39 -13.25 8.06
CA LYS A 165 -15.48 -12.54 8.74
C LYS A 165 -15.58 -11.07 8.34
N ARG A 166 -14.51 -10.52 7.74
CA ARG A 166 -14.45 -9.14 7.23
C ARG A 166 -14.97 -8.99 5.81
N PHE A 167 -15.36 -10.10 5.19
CA PHE A 167 -15.90 -10.08 3.83
C PHE A 167 -17.34 -9.55 3.85
N LYS A 168 -17.48 -8.26 3.56
CA LYS A 168 -18.78 -7.68 3.19
C LYS A 168 -18.70 -7.37 1.70
N ILE A 169 -19.51 -8.07 0.93
CA ILE A 169 -19.77 -7.74 -0.47
C ILE A 169 -20.92 -6.74 -0.45
N PRO A 170 -20.80 -5.59 -1.10
CA PRO A 170 -21.89 -4.65 -1.22
C PRO A 170 -23.08 -5.24 -2.00
#